data_cc825348a8b32e2fba1cdf0d8555b18d
#
_entry.id   cc825348a8b32e2fba1cdf0d8555b18d
#
_cell.length_a   1.000
_cell.length_b   1.000
_cell.length_c   1.000
_cell.angle_alpha   90.00
_cell.angle_beta   90.00
_cell.angle_gamma   90.00
#
_symmetry.space_group_name_H-M   'P 1'
#
loop_
_entity.id
_entity.type
_entity.pdbx_description
1 polymer ?
#
loop_
_entity_poly.entity_id
_entity_poly.type
_entity_poly.pdbx_seq_one_letter_code
_entity_poly.pdbx_strand_id
1 'polypeptide(L)'
;MLIDKMHLKFFRNHTDFDIDFGPGINVIWGKNGVGKTSILEAVYILSIGKSFKTNRVNEIINNRSKSLSVDGFFYDSENDLRISFQQFLGKSKIFKINGVKEVSKNIIGRFPVVLLSPEEEKTTKGQPSDRRKFFDKLFSLLSKDYLIKLIKYNSILKNRNNLLRLNSGYDVILPWDVQLSRY
;
A
#
# COMPACT_ATOMS: atom_id res chain seq x y z
N MET A 1 -15.08 3.66 10.46
CA MET A 1 -13.91 4.59 10.50
C MET A 1 -13.94 5.46 9.27
N LEU A 2 -13.86 6.77 9.42
CA LEU A 2 -13.87 7.79 8.36
C LEU A 2 -12.58 8.58 8.40
N ILE A 3 -12.14 9.08 7.24
CA ILE A 3 -11.04 10.05 7.19
C ILE A 3 -11.61 11.44 7.44
N ASP A 4 -10.96 12.21 8.32
CA ASP A 4 -11.34 13.56 8.70
C ASP A 4 -10.43 14.59 8.01
N LYS A 5 -9.13 14.38 8.17
CA LYS A 5 -8.10 15.32 7.66
C LYS A 5 -6.90 14.56 7.12
N MET A 6 -6.24 15.13 6.12
CA MET A 6 -4.96 14.65 5.64
C MET A 6 -4.00 15.80 5.36
N HIS A 7 -2.74 15.61 5.76
CA HIS A 7 -1.64 16.52 5.49
C HIS A 7 -0.61 15.87 4.58
N LEU A 8 -0.26 16.53 3.48
CA LEU A 8 0.72 16.09 2.49
C LEU A 8 1.92 17.02 2.49
N LYS A 9 3.12 16.49 2.68
CA LYS A 9 4.35 17.28 2.59
C LYS A 9 5.30 16.66 1.57
N PHE A 10 5.67 17.43 0.56
CA PHE A 10 6.54 17.01 -0.55
C PHE A 10 6.08 15.73 -1.26
N PHE A 11 4.78 15.55 -1.38
CA PHE A 11 4.16 14.40 -2.01
C PHE A 11 3.70 14.74 -3.44
N ARG A 12 4.29 14.10 -4.44
CA ARG A 12 4.01 14.39 -5.85
C ARG A 12 4.23 15.87 -6.17
N ASN A 13 3.18 16.54 -6.66
CA ASN A 13 3.20 18.00 -6.94
C ASN A 13 2.82 18.86 -5.71
N HIS A 14 2.40 18.25 -4.61
CA HIS A 14 2.10 18.98 -3.38
C HIS A 14 3.38 19.20 -2.56
N THR A 15 3.68 20.46 -2.24
CA THR A 15 4.81 20.81 -1.35
C THR A 15 4.41 20.81 0.11
N ASP A 16 3.27 21.41 0.40
CA ASP A 16 2.62 21.47 1.72
C ASP A 16 1.13 21.69 1.48
N PHE A 17 0.29 20.71 1.86
CA PHE A 17 -1.12 20.73 1.51
C PHE A 17 -1.96 20.01 2.56
N ASP A 18 -2.94 20.73 3.10
CA ASP A 18 -3.96 20.19 3.98
C ASP A 18 -5.27 20.00 3.22
N ILE A 19 -5.98 18.93 3.56
CA ILE A 19 -7.33 18.66 3.07
C ILE A 19 -8.19 18.09 4.18
N ASP A 20 -9.37 18.67 4.36
CA ASP A 20 -10.41 18.18 5.25
C ASP A 20 -11.46 17.41 4.43
N PHE A 21 -11.98 16.33 5.00
CA PHE A 21 -12.98 15.48 4.39
C PHE A 21 -14.28 15.56 5.17
N GLY A 22 -15.38 15.72 4.46
CA GLY A 22 -16.71 15.62 5.04
C GLY A 22 -17.19 14.16 5.15
N PRO A 23 -18.23 13.92 5.96
CA PRO A 23 -18.88 12.62 5.97
C PRO A 23 -19.58 12.34 4.62
N GLY A 24 -19.54 11.10 4.15
CA GLY A 24 -20.18 10.67 2.90
C GLY A 24 -19.34 10.95 1.65
N ILE A 25 -19.92 11.59 0.62
CA ILE A 25 -19.28 11.77 -0.68
C ILE A 25 -18.41 13.02 -0.69
N ASN A 26 -17.12 12.84 -0.99
CA ASN A 26 -16.17 13.93 -1.20
C ASN A 26 -15.79 14.01 -2.68
N VAL A 27 -16.04 15.14 -3.33
CA VAL A 27 -15.75 15.35 -4.75
C VAL A 27 -14.51 16.22 -4.91
N ILE A 28 -13.46 15.66 -5.52
CA ILE A 28 -12.20 16.36 -5.79
C ILE A 28 -12.19 16.77 -7.26
N TRP A 29 -12.28 18.06 -7.54
CA TRP A 29 -12.35 18.62 -8.88
C TRP A 29 -11.27 19.67 -9.15
N GLY A 30 -11.02 19.99 -10.42
CA GLY A 30 -10.03 21.00 -10.83
C GLY A 30 -9.36 20.62 -12.16
N LYS A 31 -8.45 21.47 -12.63
CA LYS A 31 -7.71 21.29 -13.90
C LYS A 31 -6.83 20.03 -13.87
N ASN A 32 -6.47 19.51 -15.05
CA ASN A 32 -5.53 18.39 -15.13
C ASN A 32 -4.15 18.80 -14.61
N GLY A 33 -3.45 17.89 -13.95
CA GLY A 33 -2.13 18.13 -13.38
C GLY A 33 -2.10 18.76 -11.97
N VAL A 34 -3.21 19.27 -11.42
CA VAL A 34 -3.22 19.91 -10.09
C VAL A 34 -3.04 18.96 -8.93
N GLY A 35 -3.04 17.65 -9.13
CA GLY A 35 -2.77 16.68 -8.06
C GLY A 35 -4.00 15.96 -7.49
N LYS A 36 -5.17 16.03 -8.13
CA LYS A 36 -6.38 15.32 -7.68
C LYS A 36 -6.15 13.83 -7.38
N THR A 37 -5.55 13.13 -8.34
CA THR A 37 -5.24 11.69 -8.18
C THR A 37 -4.13 11.45 -7.14
N SER A 38 -3.28 12.43 -6.89
CA SER A 38 -2.25 12.33 -5.84
C SER A 38 -2.88 12.32 -4.45
N ILE A 39 -4.00 13.02 -4.24
CA ILE A 39 -4.76 12.96 -2.98
C ILE A 39 -5.31 11.55 -2.76
N LEU A 40 -5.95 10.95 -3.77
CA LEU A 40 -6.43 9.56 -3.69
C LEU A 40 -5.28 8.56 -3.50
N GLU A 41 -4.14 8.81 -4.14
CA GLU A 41 -2.92 8.00 -3.97
C GLU A 41 -2.40 8.07 -2.53
N ALA A 42 -2.44 9.23 -1.90
CA ALA A 42 -2.04 9.40 -0.51
C ALA A 42 -2.95 8.62 0.45
N VAL A 43 -4.28 8.71 0.29
CA VAL A 43 -5.24 7.90 1.06
C VAL A 43 -4.94 6.41 0.91
N TYR A 44 -4.70 5.95 -0.32
CA TYR A 44 -4.37 4.56 -0.60
C TYR A 44 -3.05 4.11 0.05
N ILE A 45 -2.02 4.97 0.07
CA ILE A 45 -0.74 4.69 0.74
C ILE A 45 -0.93 4.49 2.23
N LEU A 46 -1.76 5.30 2.89
CA LEU A 46 -2.06 5.17 4.30
C LEU A 46 -2.75 3.84 4.65
N SER A 47 -3.54 3.28 3.73
CA SER A 47 -4.26 2.01 3.90
C SER A 47 -3.39 0.78 3.57
N ILE A 48 -2.71 0.80 2.42
CA ILE A 48 -2.05 -0.38 1.82
C ILE A 48 -0.52 -0.33 1.99
N GLY A 49 0.01 0.87 2.27
CA GLY A 49 1.45 1.05 2.44
C GLY A 49 2.26 1.12 1.15
N LYS A 50 1.62 1.33 0.00
CA LYS A 50 2.26 1.51 -1.31
C LYS A 50 1.39 2.33 -2.24
N SER A 51 2.00 2.97 -3.25
CA SER A 51 1.28 3.64 -4.33
C SER A 51 0.56 2.61 -5.21
N PHE A 52 -0.60 2.99 -5.76
CA PHE A 52 -1.26 2.21 -6.82
C PHE A 52 -0.76 2.59 -8.21
N LYS A 53 -0.05 3.72 -8.36
CA LYS A 53 0.47 4.19 -9.66
C LYS A 53 1.86 3.69 -9.95
N THR A 54 2.73 3.57 -8.93
CA THR A 54 4.14 3.25 -9.12
C THR A 54 4.75 2.53 -7.93
N ASN A 55 5.77 1.71 -8.20
CA ASN A 55 6.61 1.13 -7.15
C ASN A 55 7.91 1.94 -6.93
N ARG A 56 8.14 3.01 -7.71
CA ARG A 56 9.36 3.81 -7.67
C ARG A 56 9.19 4.97 -6.69
N VAL A 57 9.97 4.96 -5.62
CA VAL A 57 9.91 5.96 -4.54
C VAL A 57 10.20 7.38 -5.04
N ASN A 58 11.18 7.53 -5.94
CA ASN A 58 11.54 8.83 -6.51
C ASN A 58 10.41 9.49 -7.31
N GLU A 59 9.44 8.71 -7.79
CA GLU A 59 8.30 9.26 -8.52
C GLU A 59 7.19 9.81 -7.60
N ILE A 60 7.19 9.46 -6.31
CA ILE A 60 6.20 9.95 -5.34
C ILE A 60 6.74 11.09 -4.48
N ILE A 61 8.07 11.26 -4.38
CA ILE A 61 8.71 12.38 -3.69
C ILE A 61 8.70 13.59 -4.62
N ASN A 62 8.32 14.75 -4.09
CA ASN A 62 8.38 16.02 -4.83
C ASN A 62 9.83 16.36 -5.19
N ASN A 63 10.08 16.86 -6.41
CA ASN A 63 11.42 17.19 -6.92
C ASN A 63 12.19 18.21 -6.07
N ARG A 64 11.50 18.96 -5.22
CA ARG A 64 12.09 19.96 -4.31
C ARG A 64 12.59 19.36 -3.00
N SER A 65 12.43 18.04 -2.78
CA SER A 65 12.77 17.38 -1.52
C SER A 65 13.41 16.00 -1.75
N LYS A 66 14.10 15.51 -0.73
CA LYS A 66 14.60 14.13 -0.65
C LYS A 66 13.73 13.23 0.24
N SER A 67 12.62 13.77 0.73
CA SER A 67 11.67 13.03 1.57
C SER A 67 10.26 13.54 1.36
N LEU A 68 9.30 12.72 1.73
CA LEU A 68 7.89 13.07 1.80
C LEU A 68 7.28 12.64 3.13
N SER A 69 6.17 13.24 3.52
CA SER A 69 5.27 12.69 4.53
C SER A 69 3.81 12.81 4.10
N VAL A 70 3.04 11.84 4.54
CA VAL A 70 1.58 11.81 4.45
C VAL A 70 1.04 11.47 5.82
N ASP A 71 0.25 12.35 6.40
CA ASP A 71 -0.42 12.15 7.68
C ASP A 71 -1.93 12.13 7.43
N GLY A 72 -2.61 11.08 7.88
CA GLY A 72 -4.06 10.95 7.84
C GLY A 72 -4.63 10.85 9.25
N PHE A 73 -5.72 11.58 9.48
CA PHE A 73 -6.48 11.57 10.72
C PHE A 73 -7.82 10.89 10.43
N PHE A 74 -8.12 9.88 11.21
CA PHE A 74 -9.30 9.03 11.05
C PHE A 74 -10.04 8.96 12.37
N TYR A 75 -11.34 8.84 12.30
CA TYR A 75 -12.19 8.69 13.47
C TYR A 75 -13.25 7.61 13.27
N ASP A 76 -13.66 7.02 14.33
CA ASP A 76 -14.92 6.27 14.46
C ASP A 76 -15.58 6.62 15.79
N SER A 77 -16.68 5.98 16.11
CA SER A 77 -17.44 6.27 17.33
C SER A 77 -16.66 6.10 18.64
N GLU A 78 -15.52 5.45 18.63
CA GLU A 78 -14.80 5.07 19.85
C GLU A 78 -13.36 5.58 19.90
N ASN A 79 -12.70 5.84 18.74
CA ASN A 79 -11.28 6.13 18.73
C ASN A 79 -10.85 7.07 17.61
N ASP A 80 -9.91 7.94 17.94
CA ASP A 80 -9.13 8.70 16.97
C ASP A 80 -7.87 7.95 16.58
N LEU A 81 -7.59 7.89 15.28
CA LEU A 81 -6.45 7.20 14.72
C LEU A 81 -5.67 8.13 13.81
N ARG A 82 -4.40 8.37 14.13
CA ARG A 82 -3.46 9.04 13.22
C ARG A 82 -2.55 8.01 12.59
N ILE A 83 -2.56 7.92 11.26
CA ILE A 83 -1.62 7.11 10.47
C ILE A 83 -0.67 8.06 9.74
N SER A 84 0.62 7.88 9.95
CA SER A 84 1.67 8.66 9.29
C SER A 84 2.52 7.75 8.41
N PHE A 85 2.77 8.18 7.18
CA PHE A 85 3.70 7.57 6.25
C PHE A 85 4.82 8.54 5.93
N GLN A 86 6.06 8.11 6.07
CA GLN A 86 7.25 8.87 5.72
C GLN A 86 8.16 8.04 4.81
N GLN A 87 8.69 8.67 3.78
CA GLN A 87 9.62 8.06 2.86
C GLN A 87 10.78 9.01 2.58
N PHE A 88 11.99 8.48 2.67
CA PHE A 88 13.23 9.17 2.30
C PHE A 88 13.81 8.50 1.06
N LEU A 89 14.41 9.28 0.18
CA LEU A 89 15.11 8.76 -0.98
C LEU A 89 16.24 7.81 -0.54
N GLY A 90 16.29 6.60 -1.12
CA GLY A 90 17.28 5.57 -0.78
C GLY A 90 17.11 4.90 0.58
N LYS A 91 16.05 5.19 1.34
CA LYS A 91 15.79 4.57 2.65
C LYS A 91 14.47 3.79 2.66
N SER A 92 14.32 2.93 3.65
CA SER A 92 13.06 2.22 3.89
C SER A 92 11.97 3.19 4.37
N LYS A 93 10.74 2.90 3.97
CA LYS A 93 9.54 3.62 4.42
C LYS A 93 9.31 3.44 5.92
N ILE A 94 8.77 4.47 6.54
CA ILE A 94 8.44 4.50 7.96
C ILE A 94 6.93 4.73 8.09
N PHE A 95 6.28 3.89 8.88
CA PHE A 95 4.90 4.08 9.31
C PHE A 95 4.85 4.37 10.80
N LYS A 96 3.87 5.18 11.19
CA LYS A 96 3.53 5.41 12.60
C LYS A 96 2.01 5.35 12.78
N ILE A 97 1.58 4.79 13.90
CA ILE A 97 0.19 4.83 14.38
C ILE A 97 0.22 5.61 15.70
N ASN A 98 -0.51 6.70 15.77
CA ASN A 98 -0.55 7.61 16.94
C ASN A 98 0.86 7.97 17.46
N GLY A 99 1.78 8.24 16.50
CA GLY A 99 3.18 8.61 16.80
C GLY A 99 4.13 7.42 17.03
N VAL A 100 3.64 6.22 17.29
CA VAL A 100 4.44 5.02 17.52
C VAL A 100 4.81 4.35 16.19
N LYS A 101 6.09 4.03 16.00
CA LYS A 101 6.58 3.38 14.79
C LYS A 101 6.02 1.97 14.64
N GLU A 102 5.53 1.66 13.44
CA GLU A 102 4.90 0.40 13.13
C GLU A 102 5.48 -0.25 11.87
N VAL A 103 5.37 -1.58 11.79
CA VAL A 103 5.71 -2.32 10.59
C VAL A 103 4.54 -2.27 9.58
N SER A 104 4.88 -2.25 8.29
CA SER A 104 3.87 -2.10 7.21
C SER A 104 2.72 -3.10 7.30
N LYS A 105 2.98 -4.34 7.74
CA LYS A 105 1.94 -5.38 7.89
C LYS A 105 0.87 -5.04 8.96
N ASN A 106 1.18 -4.17 9.92
CA ASN A 106 0.25 -3.75 10.96
C ASN A 106 -0.63 -2.56 10.53
N ILE A 107 -0.27 -1.90 9.42
CA ILE A 107 -1.05 -0.81 8.82
C ILE A 107 -2.19 -1.39 7.98
N ILE A 108 -1.88 -2.43 7.17
CA ILE A 108 -2.85 -3.06 6.27
C ILE A 108 -4.05 -3.57 7.07
N GLY A 109 -5.25 -3.15 6.68
CA GLY A 109 -6.50 -3.52 7.34
C GLY A 109 -6.93 -2.61 8.51
N ARG A 110 -6.08 -1.66 8.96
CA ARG A 110 -6.48 -0.66 9.97
C ARG A 110 -7.51 0.33 9.43
N PHE A 111 -7.29 0.76 8.19
CA PHE A 111 -8.19 1.62 7.43
C PHE A 111 -8.38 1.01 6.05
N PRO A 112 -9.33 0.07 5.88
CA PRO A 112 -9.52 -0.60 4.60
C PRO A 112 -10.09 0.37 3.56
N VAL A 113 -9.48 0.37 2.37
CA VAL A 113 -9.85 1.22 1.22
C VAL A 113 -10.10 0.35 0.00
N VAL A 114 -11.19 0.61 -0.69
CA VAL A 114 -11.47 0.07 -2.02
C VAL A 114 -11.13 1.16 -3.05
N LEU A 115 -10.21 0.85 -3.97
CA LEU A 115 -9.88 1.71 -5.10
C LEU A 115 -10.62 1.22 -6.33
N LEU A 116 -11.33 2.13 -6.99
CA LEU A 116 -11.87 1.92 -8.33
C LEU A 116 -11.14 2.87 -9.29
N SER A 117 -10.39 2.32 -10.23
CA SER A 117 -9.68 3.08 -11.25
C SER A 117 -9.82 2.39 -12.62
N PRO A 118 -9.60 3.10 -13.73
CA PRO A 118 -9.63 2.49 -15.07
C PRO A 118 -8.66 1.31 -15.21
N GLU A 119 -7.54 1.32 -14.49
CA GLU A 119 -6.57 0.23 -14.48
C GLU A 119 -7.09 -1.04 -13.77
N GLU A 120 -8.05 -0.90 -12.85
CA GLU A 120 -8.68 -2.04 -12.16
C GLU A 120 -9.62 -2.83 -13.08
N GLU A 121 -9.98 -2.34 -14.28
CA GLU A 121 -10.67 -3.14 -15.31
C GLU A 121 -9.88 -4.40 -15.70
N LYS A 122 -8.57 -4.42 -15.45
CA LYS A 122 -7.73 -5.61 -15.61
C LYS A 122 -8.20 -6.79 -14.76
N THR A 123 -8.95 -6.54 -13.69
CA THR A 123 -9.52 -7.62 -12.86
C THR A 123 -10.52 -8.47 -13.66
N THR A 124 -11.27 -7.84 -14.56
CA THR A 124 -12.27 -8.52 -15.40
C THR A 124 -11.71 -8.92 -16.77
N LYS A 125 -10.92 -8.06 -17.40
CA LYS A 125 -10.42 -8.21 -18.78
C LYS A 125 -8.96 -8.68 -18.85
N GLY A 126 -8.22 -8.72 -17.71
CA GLY A 126 -6.80 -9.06 -17.66
C GLY A 126 -6.51 -10.54 -17.49
N GLN A 127 -5.23 -10.80 -17.23
CA GLN A 127 -4.71 -12.17 -17.05
C GLN A 127 -5.20 -12.81 -15.73
N PRO A 128 -5.22 -14.15 -15.63
CA PRO A 128 -5.56 -14.83 -14.37
C PRO A 128 -4.72 -14.38 -13.17
N SER A 129 -3.48 -13.93 -13.40
CA SER A 129 -2.61 -13.35 -12.38
C SER A 129 -3.15 -12.05 -11.80
N ASP A 130 -3.86 -11.24 -12.59
CA ASP A 130 -4.39 -9.95 -12.14
C ASP A 130 -5.62 -10.18 -11.25
N ARG A 131 -6.47 -11.16 -11.58
CA ARG A 131 -7.56 -11.61 -10.72
C ARG A 131 -7.06 -12.14 -9.38
N ARG A 132 -6.02 -12.99 -9.38
CA ARG A 132 -5.42 -13.48 -8.12
C ARG A 132 -4.91 -12.34 -7.26
N LYS A 133 -4.16 -11.39 -7.83
CA LYS A 133 -3.67 -10.22 -7.10
C LYS A 133 -4.79 -9.36 -6.49
N PHE A 134 -5.92 -9.25 -7.20
CA PHE A 134 -7.08 -8.52 -6.67
C PHE A 134 -7.64 -9.22 -5.43
N PHE A 135 -7.88 -10.54 -5.49
CA PHE A 135 -8.39 -11.30 -4.35
C PHE A 135 -7.38 -11.36 -3.20
N ASP A 136 -6.09 -11.55 -3.49
CA ASP A 136 -5.03 -11.50 -2.47
C ASP A 136 -5.03 -10.17 -1.72
N LYS A 137 -5.21 -9.06 -2.45
CA LYS A 137 -5.33 -7.72 -1.86
C LYS A 137 -6.59 -7.60 -1.00
N LEU A 138 -7.74 -8.03 -1.52
CA LEU A 138 -9.01 -7.99 -0.81
C LEU A 138 -8.97 -8.81 0.50
N PHE A 139 -8.55 -10.07 0.42
CA PHE A 139 -8.46 -10.94 1.59
C PHE A 139 -7.41 -10.47 2.60
N SER A 140 -6.32 -9.86 2.14
CA SER A 140 -5.32 -9.25 3.03
C SER A 140 -5.85 -8.07 3.83
N LEU A 141 -6.84 -7.34 3.31
CA LEU A 141 -7.52 -6.25 4.03
C LEU A 141 -8.50 -6.79 5.08
N LEU A 142 -9.13 -7.94 4.79
CA LEU A 142 -10.17 -8.53 5.63
C LEU A 142 -9.60 -9.46 6.72
N SER A 143 -8.45 -10.10 6.45
CA SER A 143 -7.87 -11.10 7.34
C SER A 143 -6.37 -10.91 7.52
N LYS A 144 -5.97 -10.60 8.75
CA LYS A 144 -4.55 -10.49 9.13
C LYS A 144 -3.82 -11.85 9.02
N ASP A 145 -4.50 -12.95 9.30
CA ASP A 145 -3.96 -14.30 9.15
C ASP A 145 -3.68 -14.61 7.67
N TYR A 146 -4.63 -14.30 6.79
CA TYR A 146 -4.42 -14.42 5.35
C TYR A 146 -3.21 -13.61 4.87
N LEU A 147 -3.10 -12.35 5.30
CA LEU A 147 -1.95 -11.48 4.95
C LEU A 147 -0.62 -12.10 5.38
N ILE A 148 -0.55 -12.65 6.60
CA ILE A 148 0.66 -13.29 7.12
C ILE A 148 1.02 -14.52 6.30
N LYS A 149 0.04 -15.37 5.99
CA LYS A 149 0.23 -16.57 5.16
C LYS A 149 0.67 -16.21 3.75
N LEU A 150 0.04 -15.22 3.12
CA LEU A 150 0.40 -14.73 1.80
C LEU A 150 1.84 -14.19 1.74
N ILE A 151 2.28 -13.44 2.75
CA ILE A 151 3.67 -12.95 2.85
C ILE A 151 4.65 -14.12 2.92
N LYS A 152 4.35 -15.12 3.75
CA LYS A 152 5.20 -16.33 3.89
C LYS A 152 5.25 -17.11 2.58
N TYR A 153 4.09 -17.39 1.98
CA TYR A 153 3.98 -18.06 0.68
C TYR A 153 4.85 -17.39 -0.38
N ASN A 154 4.69 -16.06 -0.55
CA ASN A 154 5.45 -15.30 -1.55
C ASN A 154 6.97 -15.30 -1.27
N SER A 155 7.38 -15.30 0.00
CA SER A 155 8.81 -15.40 0.38
C SER A 155 9.38 -16.76 0.01
N ILE A 156 8.69 -17.84 0.33
CA ILE A 156 9.09 -19.22 0.00
C ILE A 156 9.17 -19.40 -1.52
N LEU A 157 8.14 -18.96 -2.24
CA LEU A 157 8.07 -19.03 -3.70
C LEU A 157 9.23 -18.26 -4.36
N LYS A 158 9.58 -17.09 -3.85
CA LYS A 158 10.72 -16.31 -4.35
C LYS A 158 12.04 -17.06 -4.16
N ASN A 159 12.28 -17.64 -2.99
CA ASN A 159 13.50 -18.39 -2.72
C ASN A 159 13.60 -19.63 -3.61
N ARG A 160 12.53 -20.40 -3.70
CA ARG A 160 12.44 -21.55 -4.61
C ARG A 160 12.76 -21.17 -6.07
N ASN A 161 12.12 -20.11 -6.57
CA ASN A 161 12.32 -19.68 -7.95
C ASN A 161 13.75 -19.16 -8.21
N ASN A 162 14.40 -18.57 -7.20
CA ASN A 162 15.81 -18.20 -7.30
C ASN A 162 16.71 -19.44 -7.41
N LEU A 163 16.47 -20.47 -6.60
CA LEU A 163 17.22 -21.73 -6.67
C LEU A 163 17.05 -22.43 -8.02
N LEU A 164 15.83 -22.43 -8.57
CA LEU A 164 15.58 -22.95 -9.93
C LEU A 164 16.36 -22.19 -11.00
N ARG A 165 16.46 -20.87 -10.91
CA ARG A 165 17.25 -20.05 -11.84
C ARG A 165 18.75 -20.33 -11.74
N LEU A 166 19.22 -20.72 -10.57
CA LEU A 166 20.61 -21.11 -10.32
C LEU A 166 20.90 -22.58 -10.70
N ASN A 167 19.93 -23.29 -11.28
CA ASN A 167 20.02 -24.73 -11.59
C ASN A 167 20.45 -25.58 -10.37
N SER A 168 19.98 -25.21 -9.17
CA SER A 168 20.28 -25.95 -7.95
C SER A 168 19.70 -27.37 -8.00
N GLY A 169 20.39 -28.33 -7.38
CA GLY A 169 19.94 -29.72 -7.33
C GLY A 169 18.59 -29.88 -6.63
N TYR A 170 17.91 -30.98 -6.95
CA TYR A 170 16.58 -31.31 -6.42
C TYR A 170 16.54 -31.32 -4.89
N ASP A 171 17.56 -31.84 -4.21
CA ASP A 171 17.64 -31.91 -2.75
C ASP A 171 17.64 -30.52 -2.08
N VAL A 172 18.13 -29.49 -2.78
CA VAL A 172 18.14 -28.09 -2.30
C VAL A 172 16.78 -27.43 -2.51
N ILE A 173 16.03 -27.86 -3.54
CA ILE A 173 14.71 -27.30 -3.89
C ILE A 173 13.59 -27.97 -3.10
N LEU A 174 13.66 -29.26 -2.86
CA LEU A 174 12.63 -30.07 -2.21
C LEU A 174 12.12 -29.49 -0.87
N PRO A 175 12.96 -29.00 0.06
CA PRO A 175 12.45 -28.38 1.29
C PRO A 175 11.52 -27.17 1.07
N TRP A 176 11.76 -26.42 0.00
CA TRP A 176 10.91 -25.28 -0.38
C TRP A 176 9.58 -25.72 -1.00
N ASP A 177 9.56 -26.80 -1.78
CA ASP A 177 8.34 -27.40 -2.32
C ASP A 177 7.44 -27.93 -1.20
N VAL A 178 8.02 -28.64 -0.22
CA VAL A 178 7.31 -29.09 0.98
C VAL A 178 6.76 -27.92 1.79
N GLN A 179 7.50 -26.80 1.92
CA GLN A 179 6.98 -25.62 2.59
C GLN A 179 5.84 -24.96 1.83
N LEU A 180 5.92 -24.87 0.49
CA LEU A 180 4.87 -24.30 -0.36
C LEU A 180 3.55 -25.07 -0.25
N SER A 181 3.59 -26.38 -0.12
CA SER A 181 2.38 -27.22 -0.01
C SER A 181 1.57 -26.99 1.27
N ARG A 182 2.12 -26.27 2.25
CA ARG A 182 1.45 -25.96 3.54
C ARG A 182 0.64 -24.68 3.51
N TYR A 183 0.74 -23.88 2.44
CA TYR A 183 0.06 -22.58 2.29
C TYR A 183 -0.81 -22.55 1.03
#